data_ac5590d5be0b63aa1d07c93a63aa6711
#
_entry.id   ac5590d5be0b63aa1d07c93a63aa6711
#
_cell.length_a   1.000
_cell.length_b   1.000
_cell.length_c   1.000
_cell.angle_alpha   90.00
_cell.angle_beta   90.00
_cell.angle_gamma   90.00
#
_symmetry.space_group_name_H-M   'P 1'
#
loop_
_entity.id
_entity.type
_entity.pdbx_description
1 polymer ?
#
loop_
_entity_poly.entity_id
_entity_poly.type
_entity_poly.pdbx_seq_one_letter_code
_entity_poly.pdbx_strand_id
1 'polypeptide(L)'
;MDTMFDVFVPMMSLFHMGRRPRYMAKAEMAKWPLIGKWFQLVGMQPVQRHSGKAKQFEETSIDILTSGRPLTVWPEGTVTRDPKKWVMSIKEGVGYIALESSRRLGHQVPLYPAVTWGAASINHWWPWPRKNVVMCYDHALDYSDLLPTWTHGVKSRLPRP
;
A
#
# COMPACT_ATOMS: atom_id res chain seq x y z
N MET A 1 9.64 -0.43 3.88
CA MET A 1 10.00 0.13 2.55
C MET A 1 11.43 0.63 2.61
N ASP A 2 12.33 0.04 1.84
CA ASP A 2 13.78 0.32 1.91
C ASP A 2 14.27 1.30 0.84
N THR A 3 13.65 1.26 -0.33
CA THR A 3 14.07 2.06 -1.49
C THR A 3 12.86 2.42 -2.36
N MET A 4 13.09 3.29 -3.34
CA MET A 4 12.10 3.57 -4.39
C MET A 4 11.78 2.33 -5.24
N PHE A 5 12.67 1.34 -5.28
CA PHE A 5 12.46 0.09 -6.03
C PHE A 5 11.43 -0.84 -5.37
N ASP A 6 11.17 -0.69 -4.06
CA ASP A 6 10.14 -1.46 -3.37
C ASP A 6 8.74 -1.33 -4.00
N VAL A 7 8.50 -0.25 -4.73
CA VAL A 7 7.23 -0.06 -5.44
C VAL A 7 7.14 -0.97 -6.68
N PHE A 8 8.26 -1.19 -7.36
CA PHE A 8 8.28 -1.98 -8.60
C PHE A 8 8.21 -3.48 -8.35
N VAL A 9 8.76 -3.95 -7.23
CA VAL A 9 8.78 -5.39 -6.91
C VAL A 9 7.35 -5.96 -6.76
N PRO A 10 6.47 -5.43 -5.88
CA PRO A 10 5.10 -5.93 -5.79
C PRO A 10 4.31 -5.68 -7.08
N MET A 11 4.58 -4.61 -7.80
CA MET A 11 3.95 -4.34 -9.08
C MET A 11 4.24 -5.48 -10.07
N MET A 12 5.51 -5.82 -10.26
CA MET A 12 5.90 -6.90 -11.17
C MET A 12 5.35 -8.26 -10.72
N SER A 13 5.43 -8.55 -9.42
CA SER A 13 4.91 -9.79 -8.85
C SER A 13 3.40 -9.95 -9.11
N LEU A 14 2.62 -8.93 -8.83
CA LEU A 14 1.17 -8.96 -9.03
C LEU A 14 0.77 -8.99 -10.51
N PHE A 15 1.53 -8.33 -11.38
CA PHE A 15 1.34 -8.44 -12.84
C PHE A 15 1.56 -9.87 -13.34
N HIS A 16 2.59 -10.58 -12.85
CA HIS A 16 2.81 -11.99 -13.17
C HIS A 16 1.67 -12.90 -12.72
N MET A 17 0.99 -12.53 -11.63
CA MET A 17 -0.22 -13.21 -11.15
C MET A 17 -1.50 -12.80 -11.90
N GLY A 18 -1.39 -12.00 -12.97
CA GLY A 18 -2.54 -11.49 -13.73
C GLY A 18 -3.35 -10.41 -12.99
N ARG A 19 -2.83 -9.87 -11.89
CA ARG A 19 -3.48 -8.81 -11.11
C ARG A 19 -2.97 -7.44 -11.51
N ARG A 20 -3.86 -6.45 -11.55
CA ARG A 20 -3.53 -5.04 -11.86
C ARG A 20 -3.81 -4.15 -10.65
N PRO A 21 -2.94 -4.16 -9.65
CA PRO A 21 -3.16 -3.38 -8.42
C PRO A 21 -3.04 -1.89 -8.70
N ARG A 22 -3.71 -1.12 -7.85
CA ARG A 22 -3.54 0.32 -7.79
C ARG A 22 -2.49 0.66 -6.74
N TYR A 23 -1.70 1.69 -7.03
CA TYR A 23 -0.65 2.20 -6.15
C TYR A 23 -0.90 3.66 -5.89
N MET A 24 -0.68 4.09 -4.66
CA MET A 24 -0.79 5.48 -4.31
C MET A 24 0.58 6.16 -4.34
N ALA A 25 0.74 7.14 -5.21
CA ALA A 25 1.96 7.90 -5.38
C ALA A 25 1.76 9.37 -4.98
N LYS A 26 2.87 10.07 -4.68
CA LYS A 26 2.82 11.51 -4.47
C LYS A 26 2.32 12.22 -5.73
N ALA A 27 1.41 13.18 -5.58
CA ALA A 27 0.85 13.94 -6.70
C ALA A 27 1.93 14.68 -7.52
N GLU A 28 3.05 15.05 -6.89
CA GLU A 28 4.18 15.69 -7.58
C GLU A 28 4.80 14.78 -8.65
N MET A 29 4.81 13.47 -8.43
CA MET A 29 5.37 12.51 -9.39
C MET A 29 4.52 12.41 -10.67
N ALA A 30 3.22 12.66 -10.57
CA ALA A 30 2.33 12.68 -11.72
C ALA A 30 2.56 13.89 -12.66
N LYS A 31 3.25 14.94 -12.16
CA LYS A 31 3.57 16.14 -12.94
C LYS A 31 4.83 16.00 -13.81
N TRP A 32 5.58 14.92 -13.65
CA TRP A 32 6.79 14.72 -14.45
C TRP A 32 6.41 14.40 -15.90
N PRO A 33 6.95 15.15 -16.87
CA PRO A 33 6.70 14.87 -18.27
C PRO A 33 7.20 13.44 -18.61
N LEU A 34 6.49 12.71 -19.44
CA LEU A 34 6.73 11.30 -19.82
C LEU A 34 6.46 10.29 -18.69
N ILE A 35 7.06 10.45 -17.50
CA ILE A 35 6.93 9.51 -16.38
C ILE A 35 5.52 9.59 -15.75
N GLY A 36 4.94 10.78 -15.67
CA GLY A 36 3.59 10.96 -15.11
C GLY A 36 2.50 10.23 -15.90
N LYS A 37 2.58 10.24 -17.23
CA LYS A 37 1.65 9.47 -18.08
C LYS A 37 1.84 7.97 -17.91
N TRP A 38 3.08 7.51 -17.82
CA TRP A 38 3.40 6.10 -17.60
C TRP A 38 2.88 5.62 -16.23
N PHE A 39 3.05 6.42 -15.16
CA PHE A 39 2.50 6.12 -13.84
C PHE A 39 0.98 5.97 -13.85
N GLN A 40 0.27 6.79 -14.59
CA GLN A 40 -1.18 6.66 -14.74
C GLN A 40 -1.56 5.37 -15.46
N LEU A 41 -0.84 5.00 -16.52
CA LEU A 41 -1.06 3.76 -17.27
C LEU A 41 -0.86 2.51 -16.40
N VAL A 42 0.15 2.50 -15.53
CA VAL A 42 0.39 1.37 -14.61
C VAL A 42 -0.53 1.40 -13.37
N GLY A 43 -1.49 2.32 -13.33
CA GLY A 43 -2.51 2.35 -12.27
C GLY A 43 -2.13 3.10 -11.01
N MET A 44 -1.09 3.94 -11.07
CA MET A 44 -0.78 4.83 -9.95
C MET A 44 -1.82 5.93 -9.80
N GLN A 45 -2.29 6.10 -8.57
CA GLN A 45 -3.22 7.17 -8.18
C GLN A 45 -2.44 8.29 -7.50
N PRO A 46 -2.46 9.51 -8.05
CA PRO A 46 -1.80 10.65 -7.42
C PRO A 46 -2.54 11.07 -6.15
N VAL A 47 -1.85 11.12 -5.03
CA VAL A 47 -2.40 11.54 -3.74
C VAL A 47 -1.57 12.66 -3.14
N GLN A 48 -2.23 13.68 -2.63
CA GLN A 48 -1.58 14.76 -1.90
C GLN A 48 -1.40 14.33 -0.44
N ARG A 49 -0.13 14.28 0.03
CA ARG A 49 0.24 13.80 1.37
C ARG A 49 0.31 14.89 2.43
N HIS A 50 -0.11 16.12 2.15
CA HIS A 50 -0.05 17.23 3.12
C HIS A 50 -1.14 17.14 4.18
N SER A 51 -0.83 17.64 5.39
CA SER A 51 -1.72 17.73 6.56
C SER A 51 -3.11 18.24 6.17
N GLY A 52 -4.15 17.53 6.58
CA GLY A 52 -5.55 17.79 6.23
C GLY A 52 -6.14 16.91 5.13
N LYS A 53 -5.33 16.17 4.35
CA LYS A 53 -5.81 15.32 3.24
C LYS A 53 -5.71 13.81 3.50
N ALA A 54 -5.44 13.39 4.72
CA ALA A 54 -5.46 11.96 5.10
C ALA A 54 -6.84 11.35 4.80
N LYS A 55 -7.92 12.09 5.04
CA LYS A 55 -9.28 11.69 4.75
C LYS A 55 -9.52 11.46 3.25
N GLN A 56 -8.96 12.30 2.38
CA GLN A 56 -9.05 12.10 0.93
C GLN A 56 -8.31 10.84 0.47
N PHE A 57 -7.16 10.54 1.09
CA PHE A 57 -6.43 9.29 0.84
C PHE A 57 -7.27 8.08 1.24
N GLU A 58 -7.88 8.11 2.43
CA GLU A 58 -8.73 7.05 2.94
C GLU A 58 -9.92 6.81 2.01
N GLU A 59 -10.67 7.85 1.64
CA GLU A 59 -11.83 7.75 0.74
C GLU A 59 -11.45 7.23 -0.65
N THR A 60 -10.38 7.75 -1.26
CA THR A 60 -9.91 7.24 -2.56
C THR A 60 -9.52 5.76 -2.49
N SER A 61 -8.90 5.34 -1.38
CA SER A 61 -8.55 3.93 -1.15
C SER A 61 -9.79 3.04 -1.05
N ILE A 62 -10.79 3.50 -0.33
CA ILE A 62 -12.06 2.81 -0.16
C ILE A 62 -12.79 2.68 -1.50
N ASP A 63 -12.84 3.75 -2.31
CA ASP A 63 -13.45 3.75 -3.64
C ASP A 63 -12.76 2.75 -4.59
N ILE A 64 -11.44 2.65 -4.52
CA ILE A 64 -10.68 1.65 -5.29
C ILE A 64 -11.09 0.23 -4.89
N LEU A 65 -11.12 -0.07 -3.60
CA LEU A 65 -11.46 -1.40 -3.10
C LEU A 65 -12.93 -1.76 -3.37
N THR A 66 -13.85 -0.83 -3.16
CA THR A 66 -15.29 -1.04 -3.42
C THR A 66 -15.59 -1.20 -4.90
N SER A 67 -14.74 -0.68 -5.80
CA SER A 67 -14.81 -0.94 -7.24
C SER A 67 -14.24 -2.31 -7.66
N GLY A 68 -13.86 -3.17 -6.71
CA GLY A 68 -13.30 -4.51 -6.96
C GLY A 68 -11.84 -4.51 -7.44
N ARG A 69 -11.12 -3.40 -7.28
CA ARG A 69 -9.72 -3.30 -7.69
C ARG A 69 -8.77 -3.53 -6.52
N PRO A 70 -7.71 -4.32 -6.71
CA PRO A 70 -6.70 -4.51 -5.67
C PRO A 70 -5.90 -3.23 -5.44
N LEU A 71 -5.60 -2.96 -4.18
CA LEU A 71 -4.81 -1.82 -3.73
C LEU A 71 -3.57 -2.30 -2.97
N THR A 72 -2.41 -1.76 -3.30
CA THR A 72 -1.19 -1.97 -2.53
C THR A 72 -0.87 -0.72 -1.71
N VAL A 73 -0.68 -0.92 -0.41
CA VAL A 73 -0.39 0.16 0.54
C VAL A 73 0.85 -0.19 1.35
N TRP A 74 1.72 0.80 1.56
CA TRP A 74 2.82 0.71 2.52
C TRP A 74 2.39 1.36 3.83
N PRO A 75 2.09 0.58 4.87
CA PRO A 75 1.48 1.10 6.10
C PRO A 75 2.41 2.02 6.89
N GLU A 76 3.71 1.88 6.72
CA GLU A 76 4.69 2.78 7.32
C GLU A 76 4.63 4.20 6.75
N GLY A 77 4.21 4.34 5.49
CA GLY A 77 4.08 5.62 4.78
C GLY A 77 5.39 6.36 4.52
N THR A 78 6.54 5.76 4.83
CA THR A 78 7.88 6.32 4.65
C THR A 78 8.89 5.22 4.37
N VAL A 79 10.06 5.60 3.87
CA VAL A 79 11.21 4.69 3.74
C VAL A 79 11.76 4.44 5.14
N THR A 80 12.04 3.19 5.49
CA THR A 80 12.59 2.86 6.81
C THR A 80 13.95 3.53 7.03
N ARG A 81 14.13 4.03 8.24
CA ARG A 81 15.41 4.62 8.70
C ARG A 81 16.11 3.70 9.70
N ASP A 82 15.51 2.58 10.02
CA ASP A 82 16.12 1.60 10.91
C ASP A 82 17.35 0.97 10.24
N PRO A 83 18.53 1.01 10.88
CA PRO A 83 19.75 0.36 10.36
C PRO A 83 19.57 -1.14 10.11
N LYS A 84 18.73 -1.81 10.92
CA LYS A 84 18.41 -3.22 10.80
C LYS A 84 17.27 -3.51 9.80
N LYS A 85 16.71 -2.48 9.19
CA LYS A 85 15.61 -2.59 8.20
C LYS A 85 14.31 -3.21 8.73
N TRP A 86 14.09 -3.15 10.04
CA TRP A 86 12.85 -3.59 10.64
C TRP A 86 11.68 -2.67 10.27
N VAL A 87 10.48 -3.24 10.33
CA VAL A 87 9.24 -2.52 10.10
C VAL A 87 9.09 -1.42 11.15
N MET A 88 8.85 -0.21 10.68
CA MET A 88 8.58 0.94 11.55
C MET A 88 7.11 0.94 12.00
N SER A 89 6.70 2.00 12.67
CA SER A 89 5.32 2.18 13.11
C SER A 89 4.31 2.06 11.96
N ILE A 90 3.35 1.17 12.11
CA ILE A 90 2.24 0.98 11.19
C ILE A 90 1.18 2.03 11.47
N LYS A 91 0.72 2.73 10.44
CA LYS A 91 -0.34 3.73 10.55
C LYS A 91 -1.72 3.08 10.57
N GLU A 92 -2.60 3.55 11.44
CA GLU A 92 -3.97 3.05 11.62
C GLU A 92 -4.85 3.13 10.35
N GLY A 93 -4.49 4.00 9.40
CA GLY A 93 -5.26 4.24 8.18
C GLY A 93 -5.52 2.98 7.35
N VAL A 94 -4.61 1.99 7.37
CA VAL A 94 -4.80 0.73 6.63
C VAL A 94 -5.94 -0.10 7.24
N GLY A 95 -5.98 -0.20 8.57
CA GLY A 95 -7.08 -0.86 9.28
C GLY A 95 -8.43 -0.18 9.02
N TYR A 96 -8.46 1.16 9.09
CA TYR A 96 -9.65 1.93 8.75
C TYR A 96 -10.15 1.66 7.33
N ILE A 97 -9.26 1.70 6.33
CA ILE A 97 -9.60 1.44 4.92
C ILE A 97 -10.17 0.02 4.76
N ALA A 98 -9.54 -0.99 5.37
CA ALA A 98 -9.99 -2.38 5.27
C ALA A 98 -11.38 -2.58 5.89
N LEU A 99 -11.61 -2.08 7.11
CA LEU A 99 -12.87 -2.20 7.81
C LEU A 99 -14.00 -1.44 7.13
N GLU A 100 -13.76 -0.19 6.72
CA GLU A 100 -14.79 0.62 6.06
C GLU A 100 -15.14 0.10 4.67
N SER A 101 -14.15 -0.39 3.90
CA SER A 101 -14.41 -1.03 2.60
C SER A 101 -15.23 -2.30 2.77
N SER A 102 -14.90 -3.14 3.77
CA SER A 102 -15.64 -4.36 4.08
C SER A 102 -17.08 -4.08 4.49
N ARG A 103 -17.29 -3.04 5.30
CA ARG A 103 -18.63 -2.59 5.69
C ARG A 103 -19.45 -2.17 4.47
N ARG A 104 -18.87 -1.38 3.54
CA ARG A 104 -19.58 -0.92 2.33
C ARG A 104 -19.91 -2.06 1.38
N LEU A 105 -19.06 -3.08 1.31
CA LEU A 105 -19.25 -4.25 0.45
C LEU A 105 -20.13 -5.34 1.09
N GLY A 106 -20.35 -5.31 2.40
CA GLY A 106 -21.08 -6.36 3.12
C GLY A 106 -20.31 -7.67 3.29
N HIS A 107 -19.02 -7.69 2.97
CA HIS A 107 -18.15 -8.85 3.17
C HIS A 107 -16.71 -8.39 3.45
N GLN A 108 -15.91 -9.24 4.08
CA GLN A 108 -14.52 -8.96 4.40
C GLN A 108 -13.70 -8.79 3.13
N VAL A 109 -13.00 -7.64 3.00
CA VAL A 109 -12.02 -7.41 1.94
C VAL A 109 -10.74 -8.18 2.29
N PRO A 110 -10.25 -9.08 1.41
CA PRO A 110 -9.03 -9.82 1.70
C PRO A 110 -7.82 -8.89 1.88
N LEU A 111 -7.15 -9.00 3.02
CA LEU A 111 -5.94 -8.25 3.36
C LEU A 111 -4.75 -9.19 3.46
N TYR A 112 -3.82 -9.11 2.50
CA TYR A 112 -2.64 -9.95 2.44
C TYR A 112 -1.41 -9.18 2.93
N PRO A 113 -0.78 -9.59 4.04
CA PRO A 113 0.54 -9.10 4.41
C PRO A 113 1.56 -9.49 3.35
N ALA A 114 2.46 -8.57 3.04
CA ALA A 114 3.52 -8.81 2.08
C ALA A 114 4.81 -8.15 2.53
N VAL A 115 5.93 -8.83 2.32
CA VAL A 115 7.27 -8.35 2.67
C VAL A 115 8.19 -8.48 1.47
N THR A 116 8.93 -7.42 1.20
CA THR A 116 10.00 -7.40 0.18
C THR A 116 11.35 -7.42 0.87
N TRP A 117 12.24 -8.30 0.42
CA TRP A 117 13.60 -8.41 0.91
C TRP A 117 14.62 -8.30 -0.23
N GLY A 118 15.75 -7.61 0.03
CA GLY A 118 16.84 -7.48 -0.93
C GLY A 118 16.75 -6.26 -1.86
N ALA A 119 15.66 -5.51 -1.87
CA ALA A 119 15.50 -4.33 -2.72
C ALA A 119 16.53 -3.23 -2.41
N ALA A 120 16.95 -3.08 -1.16
CA ALA A 120 18.00 -2.13 -0.74
C ALA A 120 19.38 -2.42 -1.37
N SER A 121 19.61 -3.65 -1.81
CA SER A 121 20.87 -4.02 -2.46
C SER A 121 20.95 -3.62 -3.93
N ILE A 122 19.86 -3.12 -4.52
CA ILE A 122 19.84 -2.64 -5.91
C ILE A 122 20.54 -1.29 -5.96
N ASN A 123 21.65 -1.23 -6.75
CA ASN A 123 22.33 0.03 -6.98
C ASN A 123 21.52 0.89 -7.97
N HIS A 124 21.27 2.15 -7.63
CA HIS A 124 20.49 3.08 -8.44
C HIS A 124 21.18 3.45 -9.77
N TRP A 125 22.50 3.37 -9.83
CA TRP A 125 23.28 3.79 -10.98
C TRP A 125 23.72 2.65 -11.88
N TRP A 126 23.80 1.42 -11.33
CA TRP A 126 24.27 0.28 -12.07
C TRP A 126 23.55 -1.01 -11.62
N PRO A 127 22.67 -1.58 -12.44
CA PRO A 127 21.89 -2.77 -12.07
C PRO A 127 22.72 -4.06 -12.07
N TRP A 128 24.01 -4.00 -12.27
CA TRP A 128 24.90 -5.13 -12.38
C TRP A 128 25.88 -5.20 -11.21
N PRO A 129 26.15 -6.34 -10.58
CA PRO A 129 25.60 -7.68 -10.87
C PRO A 129 24.14 -7.82 -10.44
N ARG A 130 23.43 -8.76 -11.08
CA ARG A 130 22.02 -9.07 -10.73
C ARG A 130 21.88 -9.36 -9.25
N LYS A 131 20.90 -8.75 -8.63
CA LYS A 131 20.58 -8.96 -7.21
C LYS A 131 19.26 -9.72 -7.09
N ASN A 132 19.23 -10.65 -6.15
CA ASN A 132 18.00 -11.35 -5.84
C ASN A 132 17.13 -10.48 -4.96
N VAL A 133 15.91 -10.25 -5.40
CA VAL A 133 14.87 -9.61 -4.61
C VAL A 133 13.76 -10.63 -4.42
N VAL A 134 13.38 -10.85 -3.18
CA VAL A 134 12.34 -11.81 -2.81
C VAL A 134 11.14 -11.05 -2.31
N MET A 135 9.97 -11.45 -2.78
CA MET A 135 8.70 -10.98 -2.26
C MET A 135 7.92 -12.16 -1.70
N CYS A 136 7.55 -12.06 -0.43
CA CYS A 136 6.75 -13.06 0.26
C CYS A 136 5.36 -12.48 0.53
N TYR A 137 4.34 -13.28 0.29
CA TYR A 137 2.95 -13.00 0.66
C TYR A 137 2.53 -14.03 1.72
N ASP A 138 1.84 -13.57 2.73
CA ASP A 138 1.23 -14.41 3.73
C ASP A 138 -0.24 -14.65 3.41
N HIS A 139 -0.90 -15.47 4.20
CA HIS A 139 -2.33 -15.75 4.10
C HIS A 139 -3.14 -14.47 4.37
N ALA A 140 -4.36 -14.46 3.85
CA ALA A 140 -5.29 -13.37 4.15
C ALA A 140 -5.53 -13.28 5.66
N LEU A 141 -5.42 -12.07 6.21
CA LEU A 141 -5.76 -11.82 7.61
C LEU A 141 -7.26 -11.99 7.82
N ASP A 142 -7.63 -12.74 8.84
CA ASP A 142 -9.01 -12.78 9.31
C ASP A 142 -9.22 -11.68 10.36
N TYR A 143 -10.16 -10.79 10.10
CA TYR A 143 -10.60 -9.72 10.99
C TYR A 143 -12.13 -9.61 11.00
N SER A 144 -12.79 -10.72 10.72
CA SER A 144 -14.25 -10.83 10.67
C SER A 144 -14.92 -10.47 12.01
N ASP A 145 -14.24 -10.72 13.12
CA ASP A 145 -14.65 -10.38 14.48
C ASP A 145 -14.75 -8.87 14.73
N LEU A 146 -14.00 -8.05 13.98
CA LEU A 146 -14.02 -6.60 14.11
C LEU A 146 -15.17 -5.94 13.33
N LEU A 147 -15.71 -6.61 12.31
CA LEU A 147 -16.73 -6.03 11.44
C LEU A 147 -18.05 -5.71 12.16
N PRO A 148 -18.59 -6.55 13.05
CA PRO A 148 -19.85 -6.26 13.75
C PRO A 148 -19.75 -5.07 14.70
N THR A 149 -18.56 -4.83 15.25
CA THR A 149 -18.30 -3.74 16.21
C THR A 149 -17.88 -2.44 15.54
N TRP A 150 -17.63 -2.48 14.23
CA TRP A 150 -17.23 -1.32 13.46
C TRP A 150 -18.39 -0.39 13.17
N THR A 151 -18.51 0.69 13.93
CA THR A 151 -19.48 1.77 13.71
C THR A 151 -18.79 2.99 13.11
N HIS A 152 -19.44 3.61 12.14
CA HIS A 152 -18.91 4.80 11.46
C HIS A 152 -18.55 5.89 12.48
N GLY A 153 -17.26 6.23 12.58
CA GLY A 153 -16.77 7.32 13.45
C GLY A 153 -15.96 6.90 14.67
N VAL A 154 -15.78 5.62 14.97
CA VAL A 154 -14.98 5.18 16.13
C VAL A 154 -13.48 5.08 15.77
N LYS A 155 -12.88 6.20 15.38
CA LYS A 155 -11.40 6.34 15.29
C LYS A 155 -10.69 6.29 16.67
N SER A 156 -11.46 6.27 17.78
CA SER A 156 -10.92 6.50 19.11
C SER A 156 -10.73 5.28 20.01
N ARG A 157 -11.00 4.07 19.51
CA ARG A 157 -11.01 2.87 20.39
C ARG A 157 -10.19 1.69 19.90
N LEU A 158 -9.25 1.86 18.99
CA LEU A 158 -8.23 0.84 18.85
C LEU A 158 -7.30 0.93 20.06
N PRO A 159 -7.08 -0.16 20.81
CA PRO A 159 -6.12 -0.15 21.90
C PRO A 159 -4.77 0.24 21.35
N ARG A 160 -4.17 1.28 21.92
CA ARG A 160 -2.79 1.64 21.60
C ARG A 160 -1.90 0.56 22.20
N PRO A 161 -0.90 0.09 21.43
CA PRO A 161 0.08 -0.87 21.93
C PRO A 161 0.88 -0.31 23.10
#